data_9ddc66fcecb32cb9ff3e4b82da1b0ca1
#
_entry.id   9ddc66fcecb32cb9ff3e4b82da1b0ca1
#
_cell.length_a   1.000
_cell.length_b   1.000
_cell.length_c   1.000
_cell.angle_alpha   90.00
_cell.angle_beta   90.00
_cell.angle_gamma   90.00
#
_symmetry.space_group_name_H-M   'P 1'
#
loop_
_entity.id
_entity.type
_entity.pdbx_description
1 polymer ?
#
loop_
_entity_poly.entity_id
_entity_poly.type
_entity_poly.pdbx_seq_one_letter_code
_entity_poly.pdbx_strand_id
1 'polypeptide(L)'
;MQYRSADTCRPPLLFDSIQRMTRVENSILVVDDDQASRRLLARTLTAAGYTCTEAESGEEALELVRKQPPCLLLLDYDMPGLNGADVSKQIRADLSPAIAQIPTIMLTGHGGEESEVLCLEAGADDFVTKPIHPEVLRARIETQLRLRSMREQLLRQNEELEAWRGNLEQDLDAAQRTQRSLIPATPPVLPGWEIAAFYRPVIQVGGDIYGWLRMRDGRMLFWIADATGHGAAAALLTTLAKLLFHHANAENETPTEIMRAVDRDFRSILGARSFMTAMCVALDPRSGAGSIVGAGHPPLLVARHNGETESIASTSPPLGLVAGSSFSETPVRLSSGDLFLLYTDGLYGAGDTDHPRLAPAMVAKQLLAVPGNAQSFLQHLLRDSASSSTTPVPPDDIAALVVRRCTGKN
;
A
#
# COMPACT_ATOMS: atom_id res chain seq x y z
N MET A 1 8.62 7.60 -51.40
CA MET A 1 8.54 6.34 -50.65
C MET A 1 7.22 6.33 -49.92
N GLN A 2 6.29 5.50 -50.40
CA GLN A 2 4.87 5.48 -50.04
C GLN A 2 4.67 4.81 -48.69
N TYR A 3 3.98 5.50 -47.76
CA TYR A 3 3.44 4.89 -46.54
C TYR A 3 2.19 4.11 -46.94
N ARG A 4 2.21 2.77 -46.74
CA ARG A 4 1.05 1.92 -46.83
C ARG A 4 0.23 2.07 -45.53
N SER A 5 -1.05 2.36 -45.70
CA SER A 5 -2.10 2.35 -44.71
C SER A 5 -2.24 0.93 -44.11
N ALA A 6 -2.15 0.83 -42.79
CA ALA A 6 -2.51 -0.38 -42.07
C ALA A 6 -4.02 -0.44 -41.93
N ASP A 7 -4.62 -1.47 -42.51
CA ASP A 7 -6.01 -1.84 -42.42
C ASP A 7 -6.41 -2.11 -40.97
N THR A 8 -7.48 -1.47 -40.56
CA THR A 8 -8.16 -1.63 -39.28
C THR A 8 -8.79 -3.01 -39.18
N CYS A 9 -8.17 -3.91 -38.44
CA CYS A 9 -8.78 -5.16 -38.01
C CYS A 9 -9.78 -4.86 -36.87
N ARG A 10 -11.06 -4.70 -37.18
CA ARG A 10 -12.16 -4.69 -36.20
C ARG A 10 -12.46 -6.13 -35.78
N PRO A 11 -12.52 -6.46 -34.49
CA PRO A 11 -12.98 -7.77 -34.05
C PRO A 11 -14.52 -7.83 -34.17
N PRO A 12 -15.10 -8.86 -34.78
CA PRO A 12 -16.54 -8.96 -35.04
C PRO A 12 -17.32 -9.70 -33.94
N LEU A 13 -17.03 -9.50 -32.68
CA LEU A 13 -17.66 -10.25 -31.58
C LEU A 13 -18.32 -9.41 -30.46
N LEU A 14 -18.29 -8.08 -30.54
CA LEU A 14 -18.86 -7.23 -29.47
C LEU A 14 -20.38 -7.01 -29.60
N PHE A 15 -20.96 -7.06 -30.80
CA PHE A 15 -22.40 -6.77 -31.02
C PHE A 15 -23.32 -7.93 -30.60
N ASP A 16 -22.93 -9.18 -30.82
CA ASP A 16 -23.73 -10.35 -30.43
C ASP A 16 -23.71 -10.60 -28.91
N SER A 17 -22.64 -10.24 -28.25
CA SER A 17 -22.51 -10.29 -26.78
C SER A 17 -23.41 -9.26 -26.10
N ILE A 18 -23.50 -8.05 -26.64
CA ILE A 18 -24.33 -6.96 -26.08
C ILE A 18 -25.83 -7.30 -26.26
N GLN A 19 -26.24 -7.87 -27.39
CA GLN A 19 -27.64 -8.28 -27.58
C GLN A 19 -28.03 -9.53 -26.77
N ARG A 20 -27.10 -10.42 -26.43
CA ARG A 20 -27.36 -11.53 -25.50
C ARG A 20 -27.41 -11.05 -24.04
N MET A 21 -26.61 -10.09 -23.64
CA MET A 21 -26.67 -9.51 -22.30
C MET A 21 -27.98 -8.79 -22.03
N THR A 22 -28.48 -7.99 -22.96
CA THR A 22 -29.76 -7.25 -22.79
C THR A 22 -31.02 -8.15 -22.76
N ARG A 23 -30.93 -9.39 -23.25
CA ARG A 23 -32.06 -10.36 -23.21
C ARG A 23 -32.17 -11.11 -21.87
N VAL A 24 -31.08 -11.26 -21.13
CA VAL A 24 -31.06 -11.91 -19.81
C VAL A 24 -31.43 -10.92 -18.70
N GLU A 25 -31.14 -9.64 -18.89
CA GLU A 25 -31.33 -8.60 -17.87
C GLU A 25 -32.79 -8.32 -17.49
N ASN A 26 -33.77 -8.75 -18.31
CA ASN A 26 -35.20 -8.52 -18.08
C ASN A 26 -36.03 -9.81 -18.06
N SER A 27 -35.43 -10.98 -17.82
CA SER A 27 -36.15 -12.25 -17.82
C SER A 27 -36.71 -12.57 -16.43
N ILE A 28 -38.04 -12.74 -16.35
CA ILE A 28 -38.74 -13.12 -15.12
C ILE A 28 -39.34 -14.53 -15.32
N LEU A 29 -39.09 -15.43 -14.36
CA LEU A 29 -39.77 -16.71 -14.30
C LEU A 29 -40.99 -16.58 -13.38
N VAL A 30 -42.18 -16.87 -13.92
CA VAL A 30 -43.45 -16.86 -13.19
C VAL A 30 -43.88 -18.31 -12.94
N VAL A 31 -44.01 -18.65 -11.65
CA VAL A 31 -44.35 -20.00 -11.19
C VAL A 31 -45.64 -19.93 -10.39
N ASP A 32 -46.69 -20.59 -10.87
CA ASP A 32 -48.01 -20.65 -10.25
C ASP A 32 -48.74 -21.86 -10.87
N ASP A 33 -49.40 -22.70 -10.08
CA ASP A 33 -50.12 -23.88 -10.58
C ASP A 33 -51.42 -23.51 -11.29
N ASP A 34 -52.05 -22.36 -10.90
CA ASP A 34 -53.24 -21.85 -11.60
C ASP A 34 -52.86 -21.18 -12.94
N GLN A 35 -53.28 -21.79 -14.02
CA GLN A 35 -53.03 -21.31 -15.38
C GLN A 35 -53.55 -19.89 -15.63
N ALA A 36 -54.69 -19.52 -15.04
CA ALA A 36 -55.27 -18.20 -15.25
C ALA A 36 -54.43 -17.10 -14.57
N SER A 37 -54.03 -17.30 -13.32
CA SER A 37 -53.13 -16.44 -12.55
C SER A 37 -51.79 -16.30 -13.24
N ARG A 38 -51.16 -17.40 -13.62
CA ARG A 38 -49.86 -17.45 -14.29
C ARG A 38 -49.87 -16.63 -15.60
N ARG A 39 -50.85 -16.86 -16.46
CA ARG A 39 -51.00 -16.10 -17.73
C ARG A 39 -51.28 -14.63 -17.53
N LEU A 40 -52.07 -14.25 -16.51
CA LEU A 40 -52.38 -12.85 -16.19
C LEU A 40 -51.15 -12.14 -15.77
N LEU A 41 -50.35 -12.71 -14.86
CA LEU A 41 -49.07 -12.17 -14.41
C LEU A 41 -48.08 -12.02 -15.57
N ALA A 42 -47.88 -13.07 -16.37
CA ALA A 42 -46.97 -13.02 -17.51
C ALA A 42 -47.35 -11.93 -18.51
N ARG A 43 -48.63 -11.76 -18.82
CA ARG A 43 -49.13 -10.68 -19.70
C ARG A 43 -48.87 -9.29 -19.10
N THR A 44 -49.16 -9.11 -17.82
CA THR A 44 -48.96 -7.83 -17.12
C THR A 44 -47.50 -7.42 -17.15
N LEU A 45 -46.60 -8.36 -16.89
CA LEU A 45 -45.16 -8.11 -16.89
C LEU A 45 -44.62 -7.91 -18.30
N THR A 46 -45.12 -8.66 -19.30
CA THR A 46 -44.72 -8.45 -20.69
C THR A 46 -45.13 -7.06 -21.18
N ALA A 47 -46.32 -6.59 -20.78
CA ALA A 47 -46.78 -5.23 -21.10
C ALA A 47 -45.90 -4.15 -20.41
N ALA A 48 -45.25 -4.48 -19.29
CA ALA A 48 -44.28 -3.64 -18.59
C ALA A 48 -42.84 -3.73 -19.15
N GLY A 49 -42.61 -4.54 -20.20
CA GLY A 49 -41.31 -4.65 -20.89
C GLY A 49 -40.43 -5.80 -20.43
N TYR A 50 -40.90 -6.68 -19.56
CA TYR A 50 -40.14 -7.87 -19.13
C TYR A 50 -40.35 -9.06 -20.10
N THR A 51 -39.34 -9.93 -20.19
CA THR A 51 -39.49 -11.22 -20.89
C THR A 51 -39.89 -12.27 -19.86
N CYS A 52 -41.06 -12.88 -20.01
CA CYS A 52 -41.58 -13.85 -19.05
C CYS A 52 -41.43 -15.29 -19.58
N THR A 53 -40.94 -16.16 -18.69
CA THR A 53 -41.02 -17.62 -18.83
C THR A 53 -42.02 -18.12 -17.79
N GLU A 54 -42.82 -19.13 -18.11
CA GLU A 54 -43.84 -19.69 -17.23
C GLU A 54 -43.45 -21.09 -16.79
N ALA A 55 -43.73 -21.44 -15.52
CA ALA A 55 -43.67 -22.81 -15.00
C ALA A 55 -44.94 -23.12 -14.21
N GLU A 56 -45.45 -24.36 -14.33
CA GLU A 56 -46.69 -24.79 -13.69
C GLU A 56 -46.49 -25.59 -12.42
N SER A 57 -45.22 -25.87 -12.05
CA SER A 57 -44.86 -26.57 -10.83
C SER A 57 -43.47 -26.14 -10.31
N GLY A 58 -43.19 -26.48 -9.04
CA GLY A 58 -41.90 -26.24 -8.42
C GLY A 58 -40.77 -27.02 -9.09
N GLU A 59 -41.02 -28.24 -9.52
CA GLU A 59 -40.06 -29.09 -10.23
C GLU A 59 -39.64 -28.47 -11.57
N GLU A 60 -40.62 -28.03 -12.38
CA GLU A 60 -40.38 -27.38 -13.66
C GLU A 60 -39.60 -26.06 -13.44
N ALA A 61 -39.95 -25.29 -12.41
CA ALA A 61 -39.26 -24.08 -12.06
C ALA A 61 -37.77 -24.31 -11.78
N LEU A 62 -37.43 -25.36 -11.02
CA LEU A 62 -36.03 -25.71 -10.71
C LEU A 62 -35.26 -26.15 -11.96
N GLU A 63 -35.90 -26.87 -12.87
CA GLU A 63 -35.31 -27.28 -14.17
C GLU A 63 -35.00 -26.04 -15.04
N LEU A 64 -35.95 -25.12 -15.15
CA LEU A 64 -35.80 -23.89 -15.92
C LEU A 64 -34.73 -22.99 -15.34
N VAL A 65 -34.70 -22.80 -14.02
CA VAL A 65 -33.69 -22.02 -13.32
C VAL A 65 -32.28 -22.56 -13.58
N ARG A 66 -32.08 -23.88 -13.51
CA ARG A 66 -30.77 -24.51 -13.80
C ARG A 66 -30.36 -24.39 -15.25
N LYS A 67 -31.32 -24.48 -16.18
CA LYS A 67 -31.06 -24.38 -17.60
C LYS A 67 -30.76 -22.95 -18.05
N GLN A 68 -31.51 -22.00 -17.54
CA GLN A 68 -31.39 -20.59 -17.89
C GLN A 68 -31.82 -19.72 -16.69
N PRO A 69 -30.91 -19.33 -15.81
CA PRO A 69 -31.23 -18.53 -14.63
C PRO A 69 -31.92 -17.22 -15.01
N PRO A 70 -33.14 -16.95 -14.47
CA PRO A 70 -33.85 -15.69 -14.70
C PRO A 70 -33.21 -14.55 -13.88
N CYS A 71 -33.54 -13.30 -14.21
CA CYS A 71 -33.12 -12.17 -13.40
C CYS A 71 -33.96 -11.98 -12.13
N LEU A 72 -35.18 -12.55 -12.11
CA LEU A 72 -36.08 -12.56 -10.95
C LEU A 72 -37.03 -13.73 -11.04
N LEU A 73 -37.39 -14.31 -9.88
CA LEU A 73 -38.40 -15.39 -9.76
C LEU A 73 -39.63 -14.84 -9.04
N LEU A 74 -40.79 -14.99 -9.63
CA LEU A 74 -42.10 -14.86 -9.00
C LEU A 74 -42.61 -16.26 -8.69
N LEU A 75 -42.87 -16.58 -7.44
CA LEU A 75 -43.08 -17.93 -6.96
C LEU A 75 -44.33 -18.02 -6.10
N ASP A 76 -45.32 -18.74 -6.55
CA ASP A 76 -46.48 -19.01 -5.70
C ASP A 76 -46.12 -19.87 -4.51
N TYR A 77 -46.64 -19.49 -3.34
CA TYR A 77 -46.40 -20.22 -2.10
C TYR A 77 -47.15 -21.56 -2.07
N ASP A 78 -48.44 -21.52 -2.45
CA ASP A 78 -49.38 -22.67 -2.36
C ASP A 78 -49.43 -23.43 -3.70
N MET A 79 -48.53 -24.36 -3.88
CA MET A 79 -48.53 -25.23 -5.05
C MET A 79 -48.59 -26.69 -4.65
N PRO A 80 -49.28 -27.57 -5.43
CA PRO A 80 -49.27 -29.00 -5.16
C PRO A 80 -47.88 -29.61 -5.44
N GLY A 81 -47.48 -30.59 -4.64
CA GLY A 81 -46.17 -31.21 -4.74
C GLY A 81 -45.09 -30.38 -4.04
N LEU A 82 -44.17 -29.84 -4.80
CA LEU A 82 -43.10 -28.96 -4.28
C LEU A 82 -43.64 -27.53 -4.14
N ASN A 83 -43.89 -27.09 -2.91
CA ASN A 83 -44.40 -25.74 -2.63
C ASN A 83 -43.34 -24.65 -2.83
N GLY A 84 -43.77 -23.38 -2.85
CA GLY A 84 -42.86 -22.24 -3.09
C GLY A 84 -41.73 -22.12 -2.06
N ALA A 85 -42.01 -22.43 -0.78
CA ALA A 85 -40.99 -22.39 0.26
C ALA A 85 -39.87 -23.42 0.01
N ASP A 86 -40.22 -24.62 -0.41
CA ASP A 86 -39.28 -25.69 -0.70
C ASP A 86 -38.44 -25.38 -1.94
N VAL A 87 -39.05 -24.81 -3.00
CA VAL A 87 -38.35 -24.32 -4.20
C VAL A 87 -37.34 -23.24 -3.82
N SER A 88 -37.75 -22.25 -3.04
CA SER A 88 -36.87 -21.17 -2.56
C SER A 88 -35.69 -21.71 -1.82
N LYS A 89 -35.90 -22.62 -0.83
CA LYS A 89 -34.82 -23.26 -0.08
C LYS A 89 -33.82 -23.99 -0.98
N GLN A 90 -34.34 -24.73 -1.99
CA GLN A 90 -33.45 -25.44 -2.93
C GLN A 90 -32.64 -24.49 -3.80
N ILE A 91 -33.22 -23.38 -4.24
CA ILE A 91 -32.49 -22.31 -4.98
C ILE A 91 -31.40 -21.72 -4.11
N ARG A 92 -31.69 -21.39 -2.84
CA ARG A 92 -30.67 -20.82 -1.92
C ARG A 92 -29.55 -21.80 -1.56
N ALA A 93 -29.83 -23.09 -1.57
CA ALA A 93 -28.85 -24.14 -1.33
C ALA A 93 -28.04 -24.55 -2.56
N ASP A 94 -28.31 -23.98 -3.74
CA ASP A 94 -27.57 -24.31 -4.96
C ASP A 94 -26.11 -23.84 -4.90
N LEU A 95 -25.20 -24.65 -5.41
CA LEU A 95 -23.77 -24.38 -5.40
C LEU A 95 -23.36 -23.24 -6.36
N SER A 96 -24.22 -22.96 -7.36
CA SER A 96 -24.00 -21.86 -8.28
C SER A 96 -24.46 -20.53 -7.69
N PRO A 97 -23.55 -19.55 -7.46
CA PRO A 97 -23.95 -18.23 -7.00
C PRO A 97 -24.96 -17.53 -7.94
N ALA A 98 -24.89 -17.83 -9.22
CA ALA A 98 -25.82 -17.29 -10.21
C ALA A 98 -27.28 -17.77 -10.01
N ILE A 99 -27.46 -18.94 -9.40
CA ILE A 99 -28.75 -19.52 -9.04
C ILE A 99 -29.13 -19.13 -7.61
N ALA A 100 -28.26 -19.35 -6.65
CA ALA A 100 -28.52 -19.10 -5.24
C ALA A 100 -28.87 -17.62 -4.92
N GLN A 101 -28.50 -16.71 -5.79
CA GLN A 101 -28.69 -15.27 -5.61
C GLN A 101 -29.80 -14.68 -6.50
N ILE A 102 -30.61 -15.51 -7.15
CA ILE A 102 -31.75 -15.02 -7.93
C ILE A 102 -32.75 -14.36 -6.99
N PRO A 103 -33.10 -13.08 -7.20
CA PRO A 103 -34.15 -12.44 -6.41
C PRO A 103 -35.46 -13.18 -6.55
N THR A 104 -36.06 -13.54 -5.42
CA THR A 104 -37.30 -14.34 -5.37
C THR A 104 -38.36 -13.55 -4.63
N ILE A 105 -39.47 -13.25 -5.30
CA ILE A 105 -40.67 -12.66 -4.72
C ILE A 105 -41.71 -13.75 -4.55
N MET A 106 -42.14 -14.03 -3.35
CA MET A 106 -43.17 -15.02 -3.07
C MET A 106 -44.57 -14.42 -3.19
N LEU A 107 -45.48 -15.15 -3.84
CA LEU A 107 -46.88 -14.80 -3.93
C LEU A 107 -47.67 -15.64 -2.95
N THR A 108 -48.42 -15.04 -1.99
CA THR A 108 -49.14 -15.78 -0.95
C THR A 108 -50.61 -15.39 -0.89
N GLY A 109 -51.50 -16.37 -0.70
CA GLY A 109 -52.93 -16.15 -0.47
C GLY A 109 -53.28 -15.85 0.99
N HIS A 110 -52.37 -16.11 1.91
CA HIS A 110 -52.56 -15.88 3.35
C HIS A 110 -52.01 -14.54 3.75
N GLY A 111 -52.87 -13.61 4.10
CA GLY A 111 -52.49 -12.31 4.69
C GLY A 111 -52.36 -12.45 6.22
N GLY A 112 -51.15 -12.21 6.75
CA GLY A 112 -50.86 -12.20 8.20
C GLY A 112 -49.38 -12.22 8.46
N GLU A 113 -48.97 -11.68 9.59
CA GLU A 113 -47.55 -11.60 9.99
C GLU A 113 -46.82 -12.94 9.98
N GLU A 114 -47.52 -14.03 10.34
CA GLU A 114 -46.95 -15.39 10.35
C GLU A 114 -46.57 -15.89 8.93
N SER A 115 -47.40 -15.60 7.90
CA SER A 115 -47.13 -16.02 6.53
C SER A 115 -46.00 -15.22 5.91
N GLU A 116 -45.86 -13.94 6.27
CA GLU A 116 -44.76 -13.09 5.83
C GLU A 116 -43.42 -13.60 6.37
N VAL A 117 -43.38 -13.94 7.65
CA VAL A 117 -42.17 -14.51 8.29
C VAL A 117 -41.78 -15.82 7.61
N LEU A 118 -42.73 -16.73 7.36
CA LEU A 118 -42.47 -18.01 6.71
C LEU A 118 -41.89 -17.87 5.29
N CYS A 119 -42.37 -16.90 4.50
CA CYS A 119 -41.83 -16.63 3.18
C CYS A 119 -40.36 -16.17 3.24
N LEU A 120 -40.04 -15.25 4.14
CA LEU A 120 -38.67 -14.72 4.33
C LEU A 120 -37.73 -15.79 4.90
N GLU A 121 -38.19 -16.58 5.88
CA GLU A 121 -37.41 -17.69 6.45
C GLU A 121 -37.13 -18.80 5.41
N ALA A 122 -38.03 -18.97 4.40
CA ALA A 122 -37.79 -19.85 3.28
C ALA A 122 -36.73 -19.32 2.29
N GLY A 123 -36.20 -18.11 2.51
CA GLY A 123 -35.20 -17.49 1.67
C GLY A 123 -35.73 -16.63 0.52
N ALA A 124 -37.02 -16.24 0.54
CA ALA A 124 -37.52 -15.23 -0.37
C ALA A 124 -36.95 -13.84 0.00
N ASP A 125 -36.68 -13.00 -1.01
CA ASP A 125 -36.19 -11.63 -0.80
C ASP A 125 -37.32 -10.64 -0.53
N ASP A 126 -38.55 -11.00 -0.96
CA ASP A 126 -39.75 -10.21 -0.77
C ASP A 126 -41.01 -11.10 -0.94
N PHE A 127 -42.17 -10.56 -0.61
CA PHE A 127 -43.46 -11.24 -0.82
C PHE A 127 -44.53 -10.26 -1.28
N VAL A 128 -45.61 -10.80 -1.91
CA VAL A 128 -46.80 -10.06 -2.31
C VAL A 128 -48.03 -10.90 -1.98
N THR A 129 -49.00 -10.30 -1.28
CA THR A 129 -50.27 -10.97 -0.93
C THR A 129 -51.24 -10.94 -2.08
N LYS A 130 -51.98 -12.05 -2.30
CA LYS A 130 -53.11 -12.13 -3.23
C LYS A 130 -54.36 -11.50 -2.55
N PRO A 131 -55.18 -10.67 -3.25
CA PRO A 131 -55.13 -10.35 -4.68
C PRO A 131 -53.98 -9.41 -5.04
N ILE A 132 -53.27 -9.72 -6.12
CA ILE A 132 -52.06 -9.02 -6.53
C ILE A 132 -52.44 -7.68 -7.19
N HIS A 133 -51.97 -6.59 -6.62
CA HIS A 133 -52.08 -5.25 -7.21
C HIS A 133 -50.90 -5.02 -8.17
N PRO A 134 -51.13 -4.78 -9.48
CA PRO A 134 -50.10 -4.68 -10.50
C PRO A 134 -49.03 -3.61 -10.16
N GLU A 135 -49.43 -2.47 -9.61
CA GLU A 135 -48.50 -1.39 -9.24
C GLU A 135 -47.58 -1.76 -8.09
N VAL A 136 -48.11 -2.48 -7.09
CA VAL A 136 -47.32 -2.95 -5.92
C VAL A 136 -46.32 -4.01 -6.40
N LEU A 137 -46.76 -4.99 -7.20
CA LEU A 137 -45.89 -6.01 -7.75
C LEU A 137 -44.75 -5.38 -8.57
N ARG A 138 -45.07 -4.42 -9.44
CA ARG A 138 -44.09 -3.73 -10.27
C ARG A 138 -43.05 -3.00 -9.41
N ALA A 139 -43.49 -2.25 -8.40
CA ALA A 139 -42.56 -1.52 -7.51
C ALA A 139 -41.59 -2.46 -6.77
N ARG A 140 -42.08 -3.66 -6.34
CA ARG A 140 -41.25 -4.67 -5.70
C ARG A 140 -40.25 -5.31 -6.67
N ILE A 141 -40.68 -5.65 -7.87
CA ILE A 141 -39.81 -6.17 -8.93
C ILE A 141 -38.70 -5.15 -9.25
N GLU A 142 -39.08 -3.90 -9.49
CA GLU A 142 -38.09 -2.83 -9.77
C GLU A 142 -37.06 -2.66 -8.62
N THR A 143 -37.54 -2.78 -7.38
CA THR A 143 -36.66 -2.69 -6.19
C THR A 143 -35.68 -3.87 -6.16
N GLN A 144 -36.15 -5.10 -6.34
CA GLN A 144 -35.29 -6.29 -6.31
C GLN A 144 -34.28 -6.32 -7.46
N LEU A 145 -34.71 -5.93 -8.67
CA LEU A 145 -33.81 -5.81 -9.81
C LEU A 145 -32.75 -4.72 -9.63
N ARG A 146 -33.12 -3.60 -8.99
CA ARG A 146 -32.16 -2.54 -8.63
C ARG A 146 -31.14 -3.04 -7.62
N LEU A 147 -31.57 -3.73 -6.56
CA LEU A 147 -30.67 -4.28 -5.55
C LEU A 147 -29.69 -5.30 -6.18
N ARG A 148 -30.19 -6.17 -7.07
CA ARG A 148 -29.34 -7.10 -7.81
C ARG A 148 -28.29 -6.36 -8.65
N SER A 149 -28.70 -5.37 -9.43
CA SER A 149 -27.78 -4.58 -10.27
C SER A 149 -26.71 -3.88 -9.45
N MET A 150 -27.09 -3.25 -8.31
CA MET A 150 -26.14 -2.61 -7.40
C MET A 150 -25.15 -3.61 -6.82
N ARG A 151 -25.60 -4.79 -6.42
CA ARG A 151 -24.74 -5.86 -5.91
C ARG A 151 -23.74 -6.35 -6.96
N GLU A 152 -24.21 -6.60 -8.19
CA GLU A 152 -23.33 -7.01 -9.30
C GLU A 152 -22.29 -5.94 -9.63
N GLN A 153 -22.67 -4.67 -9.56
CA GLN A 153 -21.76 -3.55 -9.75
C GLN A 153 -20.69 -3.49 -8.66
N LEU A 154 -21.08 -3.65 -7.39
CA LEU A 154 -20.15 -3.67 -6.27
C LEU A 154 -19.15 -4.83 -6.37
N LEU A 155 -19.60 -6.02 -6.77
CA LEU A 155 -18.71 -7.16 -6.97
C LEU A 155 -17.67 -6.89 -8.06
N ARG A 156 -18.10 -6.36 -9.21
CA ARG A 156 -17.17 -5.97 -10.29
C ARG A 156 -16.16 -4.93 -9.84
N GLN A 157 -16.61 -3.89 -9.12
CA GLN A 157 -15.72 -2.85 -8.61
C GLN A 157 -14.70 -3.41 -7.61
N ASN A 158 -15.10 -4.35 -6.76
CA ASN A 158 -14.19 -5.03 -5.84
C ASN A 158 -13.14 -5.87 -6.58
N GLU A 159 -13.54 -6.64 -7.59
CA GLU A 159 -12.62 -7.43 -8.41
C GLU A 159 -11.60 -6.54 -9.14
N GLU A 160 -12.05 -5.42 -9.72
CA GLU A 160 -11.18 -4.43 -10.36
C GLU A 160 -10.21 -3.80 -9.36
N LEU A 161 -10.69 -3.45 -8.16
CA LEU A 161 -9.88 -2.85 -7.10
C LEU A 161 -8.81 -3.82 -6.59
N GLU A 162 -9.18 -5.09 -6.38
CA GLU A 162 -8.22 -6.13 -5.96
C GLU A 162 -7.16 -6.38 -7.03
N ALA A 163 -7.53 -6.44 -8.30
CA ALA A 163 -6.59 -6.58 -9.40
C ALA A 163 -5.63 -5.38 -9.48
N TRP A 164 -6.16 -4.16 -9.36
CA TRP A 164 -5.34 -2.94 -9.36
C TRP A 164 -4.39 -2.88 -8.16
N ARG A 165 -4.87 -3.25 -6.97
CA ARG A 165 -4.05 -3.34 -5.75
C ARG A 165 -2.91 -4.34 -5.91
N GLY A 166 -3.19 -5.53 -6.46
CA GLY A 166 -2.16 -6.54 -6.72
C GLY A 166 -1.06 -6.06 -7.67
N ASN A 167 -1.44 -5.35 -8.73
CA ASN A 167 -0.47 -4.76 -9.66
C ASN A 167 0.40 -3.68 -8.98
N LEU A 168 -0.22 -2.80 -8.18
CA LEU A 168 0.51 -1.76 -7.45
C LEU A 168 1.50 -2.36 -6.44
N GLU A 169 1.11 -3.41 -5.72
CA GLU A 169 2.00 -4.12 -4.78
C GLU A 169 3.21 -4.71 -5.52
N GLN A 170 3.02 -5.29 -6.71
CA GLN A 170 4.13 -5.80 -7.53
C GLN A 170 5.08 -4.70 -8.01
N ASP A 171 4.56 -3.55 -8.42
CA ASP A 171 5.37 -2.41 -8.85
C ASP A 171 6.19 -1.83 -7.67
N LEU A 172 5.58 -1.71 -6.50
CA LEU A 172 6.27 -1.27 -5.28
C LEU A 172 7.35 -2.26 -4.84
N ASP A 173 7.11 -3.56 -4.94
CA ASP A 173 8.12 -4.59 -4.64
C ASP A 173 9.30 -4.53 -5.62
N ALA A 174 9.04 -4.24 -6.89
CA ALA A 174 10.11 -4.02 -7.87
C ALA A 174 10.94 -2.76 -7.55
N ALA A 175 10.28 -1.66 -7.18
CA ALA A 175 10.94 -0.43 -6.73
C ALA A 175 11.77 -0.67 -5.46
N GLN A 176 11.26 -1.43 -4.49
CA GLN A 176 11.99 -1.81 -3.28
C GLN A 176 13.28 -2.57 -3.59
N ARG A 177 13.20 -3.58 -4.47
CA ARG A 177 14.40 -4.34 -4.88
C ARG A 177 15.45 -3.42 -5.51
N THR A 178 15.00 -2.49 -6.35
CA THR A 178 15.89 -1.51 -6.99
C THR A 178 16.54 -0.60 -5.95
N GLN A 179 15.75 0.00 -5.04
CA GLN A 179 16.27 0.87 -4.00
C GLN A 179 17.24 0.13 -3.05
N ARG A 180 16.89 -1.10 -2.63
CA ARG A 180 17.78 -1.93 -1.80
C ARG A 180 19.13 -2.21 -2.46
N SER A 181 19.19 -2.33 -3.78
CA SER A 181 20.45 -2.51 -4.50
C SER A 181 21.35 -1.28 -4.47
N LEU A 182 20.78 -0.09 -4.23
CA LEU A 182 21.53 1.15 -4.10
C LEU A 182 22.13 1.32 -2.70
N ILE A 183 21.54 0.75 -1.68
CA ILE A 183 22.04 0.80 -0.30
C ILE A 183 23.17 -0.23 -0.16
N PRO A 184 24.36 0.17 0.33
CA PRO A 184 25.46 -0.75 0.47
C PRO A 184 25.16 -1.87 1.47
N ALA A 185 25.12 -3.11 1.02
CA ALA A 185 24.79 -4.27 1.85
C ALA A 185 25.91 -4.69 2.81
N THR A 186 27.17 -4.43 2.44
CA THR A 186 28.35 -4.85 3.23
C THR A 186 29.20 -3.65 3.56
N PRO A 187 29.45 -3.38 4.85
CA PRO A 187 30.36 -2.32 5.27
C PRO A 187 31.78 -2.50 4.72
N PRO A 188 32.52 -1.41 4.47
CA PRO A 188 33.88 -1.49 4.00
C PRO A 188 34.76 -2.07 5.09
N VAL A 189 35.71 -2.93 4.72
CA VAL A 189 36.71 -3.48 5.63
C VAL A 189 37.83 -2.43 5.81
N LEU A 190 37.91 -1.82 7.00
CA LEU A 190 38.93 -0.87 7.35
C LEU A 190 39.72 -1.41 8.56
N PRO A 191 41.05 -1.63 8.43
CA PRO A 191 41.86 -2.09 9.56
C PRO A 191 41.75 -1.18 10.77
N GLY A 192 41.41 -1.73 11.93
CA GLY A 192 41.21 -0.99 13.17
C GLY A 192 39.90 -0.25 13.32
N TRP A 193 38.91 -0.56 12.46
CA TRP A 193 37.57 0.03 12.51
C TRP A 193 36.48 -1.03 12.40
N GLU A 194 35.38 -0.78 13.09
CA GLU A 194 34.12 -1.53 12.96
C GLU A 194 33.05 -0.60 12.42
N ILE A 195 32.29 -1.06 11.43
CA ILE A 195 31.24 -0.30 10.80
C ILE A 195 29.99 -1.16 10.80
N ALA A 196 28.87 -0.59 11.24
CA ALA A 196 27.56 -1.23 11.18
C ALA A 196 26.54 -0.24 10.62
N ALA A 197 25.63 -0.75 9.82
CA ALA A 197 24.58 0.06 9.23
C ALA A 197 23.23 -0.66 9.29
N PHE A 198 22.16 0.12 9.32
CA PHE A 198 20.79 -0.36 9.34
C PHE A 198 19.91 0.51 8.47
N TYR A 199 18.97 -0.12 7.80
CA TYR A 199 17.94 0.53 7.00
C TYR A 199 16.60 -0.20 7.12
N ARG A 200 15.54 0.54 7.40
CA ARG A 200 14.18 0.03 7.44
C ARG A 200 13.21 1.11 6.95
N PRO A 201 12.61 0.95 5.77
CA PRO A 201 11.56 1.85 5.30
C PRO A 201 10.25 1.57 6.04
N VAL A 202 9.37 2.57 6.13
CA VAL A 202 8.01 2.46 6.71
C VAL A 202 7.10 1.61 5.83
N ILE A 203 7.18 1.84 4.54
CA ILE A 203 6.50 1.03 3.51
C ILE A 203 7.55 0.26 2.72
N GLN A 204 7.23 -0.15 1.47
CA GLN A 204 8.18 -0.89 0.64
C GLN A 204 9.43 -0.07 0.29
N VAL A 205 9.27 1.25 0.10
CA VAL A 205 10.34 2.17 -0.29
C VAL A 205 10.34 3.41 0.60
N GLY A 206 11.51 4.00 0.85
CA GLY A 206 11.69 5.10 1.79
C GLY A 206 12.47 6.29 1.26
N GLY A 207 12.43 7.39 2.01
CA GLY A 207 13.15 8.64 1.77
C GLY A 207 14.58 8.66 2.30
N ASP A 208 14.94 7.70 3.14
CA ASP A 208 16.25 7.59 3.75
C ASP A 208 17.26 6.88 2.87
N ILE A 209 18.52 7.29 2.94
CA ILE A 209 19.65 6.61 2.30
C ILE A 209 20.95 6.91 3.04
N TYR A 210 21.86 5.95 3.02
CA TYR A 210 23.23 6.14 3.48
C TYR A 210 24.24 5.52 2.52
N GLY A 211 25.50 5.88 2.70
CA GLY A 211 26.57 5.28 1.94
C GLY A 211 27.94 5.60 2.48
N TRP A 212 28.94 4.99 1.84
CA TRP A 212 30.36 5.26 2.06
C TRP A 212 31.11 5.24 0.74
N LEU A 213 32.11 6.08 0.64
CA LEU A 213 32.93 6.24 -0.55
C LEU A 213 34.39 6.42 -0.15
N ARG A 214 35.31 5.92 -0.94
CA ARG A 214 36.73 6.24 -0.76
C ARG A 214 37.02 7.54 -1.52
N MET A 215 37.59 8.52 -0.81
CA MET A 215 38.02 9.78 -1.38
C MET A 215 39.37 9.60 -2.10
N ARG A 216 39.74 10.53 -2.97
CA ARG A 216 41.01 10.50 -3.74
C ARG A 216 42.26 10.54 -2.85
N ASP A 217 42.19 11.23 -1.73
CA ASP A 217 43.27 11.33 -0.74
C ASP A 217 43.38 10.10 0.20
N GLY A 218 42.52 9.11 0.02
CA GLY A 218 42.49 7.88 0.81
C GLY A 218 41.61 7.92 2.05
N ARG A 219 41.02 9.09 2.39
CA ARG A 219 39.98 9.19 3.43
C ARG A 219 38.75 8.42 3.03
N MET A 220 37.92 8.07 4.01
CA MET A 220 36.59 7.50 3.80
C MET A 220 35.53 8.57 4.05
N LEU A 221 34.64 8.78 3.07
CA LEU A 221 33.45 9.60 3.21
C LEU A 221 32.30 8.68 3.63
N PHE A 222 31.77 8.86 4.83
CA PHE A 222 30.50 8.29 5.29
C PHE A 222 29.44 9.37 5.15
N TRP A 223 28.27 9.02 4.65
CA TRP A 223 27.20 9.99 4.49
C TRP A 223 25.84 9.35 4.71
N ILE A 224 24.88 10.17 5.13
CA ILE A 224 23.47 9.84 5.28
C ILE A 224 22.66 11.00 4.74
N ALA A 225 21.50 10.71 4.16
CA ALA A 225 20.57 11.72 3.69
C ALA A 225 19.13 11.21 3.86
N ASP A 226 18.23 12.16 4.08
CA ASP A 226 16.80 11.94 4.16
C ASP A 226 16.10 12.93 3.22
N ALA A 227 15.35 12.38 2.26
CA ALA A 227 14.63 13.13 1.25
C ALA A 227 13.20 13.42 1.72
N THR A 228 12.71 14.62 1.48
CA THR A 228 11.36 15.02 1.85
C THR A 228 10.28 14.13 1.27
N GLY A 229 9.39 13.66 2.15
CA GLY A 229 8.25 12.81 1.79
C GLY A 229 8.52 11.33 1.98
N HIS A 230 7.56 10.50 1.59
CA HIS A 230 7.62 9.05 1.73
C HIS A 230 7.16 8.35 0.45
N GLY A 231 7.45 7.06 0.34
CA GLY A 231 7.03 6.23 -0.77
C GLY A 231 7.83 6.43 -2.06
N ALA A 232 7.24 6.13 -3.21
CA ALA A 232 7.93 6.07 -4.50
C ALA A 232 8.62 7.38 -4.92
N ALA A 233 8.02 8.52 -4.59
CA ALA A 233 8.61 9.83 -4.91
C ALA A 233 9.91 10.06 -4.12
N ALA A 234 9.91 9.79 -2.82
CA ALA A 234 11.09 9.89 -1.97
C ALA A 234 12.19 8.89 -2.40
N ALA A 235 11.81 7.68 -2.79
CA ALA A 235 12.74 6.67 -3.30
C ALA A 235 13.48 7.12 -4.58
N LEU A 236 12.84 7.88 -5.45
CA LEU A 236 13.52 8.48 -6.61
C LEU A 236 14.54 9.54 -6.20
N LEU A 237 14.21 10.33 -5.17
CA LEU A 237 15.15 11.33 -4.62
C LEU A 237 16.37 10.66 -3.97
N THR A 238 16.19 9.55 -3.25
CA THR A 238 17.32 8.79 -2.68
C THR A 238 18.23 8.19 -3.75
N THR A 239 17.65 7.74 -4.86
CA THR A 239 18.42 7.28 -6.03
C THR A 239 19.28 8.40 -6.61
N LEU A 240 18.69 9.58 -6.77
CA LEU A 240 19.40 10.77 -7.22
C LEU A 240 20.49 11.17 -6.23
N ALA A 241 20.19 11.21 -4.93
CA ALA A 241 21.17 11.50 -3.88
C ALA A 241 22.40 10.59 -3.98
N LYS A 242 22.20 9.28 -4.13
CA LYS A 242 23.29 8.31 -4.33
C LYS A 242 24.20 8.68 -5.50
N LEU A 243 23.60 8.97 -6.65
CA LEU A 243 24.35 9.34 -7.85
C LEU A 243 25.12 10.64 -7.67
N LEU A 244 24.50 11.65 -7.05
CA LEU A 244 25.13 12.96 -6.80
C LEU A 244 26.31 12.85 -5.85
N PHE A 245 26.19 12.10 -4.74
CA PHE A 245 27.31 11.87 -3.83
C PHE A 245 28.46 11.12 -4.52
N HIS A 246 28.17 10.12 -5.35
CA HIS A 246 29.19 9.41 -6.10
C HIS A 246 29.91 10.31 -7.10
N HIS A 247 29.17 11.11 -7.86
CA HIS A 247 29.72 12.04 -8.84
C HIS A 247 30.54 13.13 -8.16
N ALA A 248 29.99 13.77 -7.14
CA ALA A 248 30.67 14.82 -6.39
C ALA A 248 31.96 14.32 -5.73
N ASN A 249 31.98 13.11 -5.14
CA ASN A 249 33.19 12.51 -4.58
C ASN A 249 34.28 12.20 -5.62
N ALA A 250 33.89 11.90 -6.87
CA ALA A 250 34.85 11.66 -7.93
C ALA A 250 35.55 12.93 -8.41
N GLU A 251 34.94 14.09 -8.24
CA GLU A 251 35.42 15.37 -8.79
C GLU A 251 36.03 16.31 -7.73
N ASN A 252 35.68 16.14 -6.44
CA ASN A 252 36.07 17.05 -5.37
C ASN A 252 36.94 16.36 -4.33
N GLU A 253 37.73 17.17 -3.58
CA GLU A 253 38.74 16.69 -2.63
C GLU A 253 38.30 16.89 -1.17
N THR A 254 37.38 17.81 -0.90
CA THR A 254 36.91 18.09 0.44
C THR A 254 35.42 17.80 0.63
N PRO A 255 34.97 17.41 1.84
CA PRO A 255 33.56 17.17 2.13
C PRO A 255 32.70 18.43 1.92
N THR A 256 33.25 19.63 2.11
CA THR A 256 32.56 20.89 1.82
C THR A 256 32.33 21.08 0.34
N GLU A 257 33.29 20.78 -0.52
CA GLU A 257 33.12 20.82 -1.99
C GLU A 257 32.14 19.79 -2.46
N ILE A 258 32.19 18.56 -1.90
CA ILE A 258 31.23 17.49 -2.18
C ILE A 258 29.80 17.96 -1.87
N MET A 259 29.55 18.47 -0.65
CA MET A 259 28.21 18.94 -0.25
C MET A 259 27.72 20.09 -1.11
N ARG A 260 28.62 21.03 -1.46
CA ARG A 260 28.29 22.15 -2.37
C ARG A 260 27.93 21.65 -3.77
N ALA A 261 28.64 20.66 -4.30
CA ALA A 261 28.35 20.08 -5.61
C ALA A 261 27.01 19.35 -5.58
N VAL A 262 26.76 18.56 -4.55
CA VAL A 262 25.46 17.85 -4.37
C VAL A 262 24.32 18.86 -4.26
N ASP A 263 24.43 19.93 -3.46
CA ASP A 263 23.41 20.98 -3.34
C ASP A 263 23.09 21.65 -4.68
N ARG A 264 24.14 22.08 -5.39
CA ARG A 264 24.02 22.72 -6.71
C ARG A 264 23.31 21.83 -7.70
N ASP A 265 23.74 20.58 -7.83
CA ASP A 265 23.26 19.66 -8.84
C ASP A 265 21.86 19.14 -8.50
N PHE A 266 21.56 18.86 -7.23
CA PHE A 266 20.22 18.51 -6.75
C PHE A 266 19.22 19.62 -7.08
N ARG A 267 19.57 20.87 -6.77
CA ARG A 267 18.74 22.04 -7.07
C ARG A 267 18.58 22.27 -8.57
N SER A 268 19.63 22.07 -9.36
CA SER A 268 19.60 22.23 -10.81
C SER A 268 18.63 21.25 -11.48
N ILE A 269 18.55 20.03 -10.95
CA ILE A 269 17.70 18.95 -11.50
C ILE A 269 16.23 19.11 -11.05
N LEU A 270 15.99 19.41 -9.77
CA LEU A 270 14.65 19.33 -9.18
C LEU A 270 14.01 20.72 -8.94
N GLY A 271 14.79 21.80 -9.04
CA GLY A 271 14.34 23.15 -8.68
C GLY A 271 14.17 23.31 -7.17
N ALA A 272 13.41 24.35 -6.76
CA ALA A 272 13.17 24.67 -5.35
C ALA A 272 11.98 23.90 -4.71
N ARG A 273 11.47 22.87 -5.37
CA ARG A 273 10.27 22.14 -4.90
C ARG A 273 10.61 20.94 -4.02
N SER A 274 11.85 20.48 -4.07
CA SER A 274 12.33 19.34 -3.30
C SER A 274 13.60 19.73 -2.57
N PHE A 275 13.76 19.21 -1.37
CA PHE A 275 14.97 19.36 -0.58
C PHE A 275 15.27 18.04 0.13
N MET A 276 16.49 17.87 0.58
CA MET A 276 16.87 16.74 1.44
C MET A 276 17.78 17.21 2.54
N THR A 277 17.69 16.56 3.68
CA THR A 277 18.68 16.73 4.75
C THR A 277 19.85 15.80 4.48
N ALA A 278 21.07 16.21 4.82
CA ALA A 278 22.23 15.33 4.67
C ALA A 278 23.33 15.66 5.69
N MET A 279 24.10 14.62 6.04
CA MET A 279 25.32 14.76 6.81
C MET A 279 26.40 13.85 6.26
N CYS A 280 27.62 14.35 6.18
CA CYS A 280 28.76 13.55 5.79
C CYS A 280 29.95 13.73 6.73
N VAL A 281 30.74 12.67 6.83
CA VAL A 281 31.99 12.61 7.63
C VAL A 281 33.11 12.10 6.74
N ALA A 282 34.10 12.94 6.47
CA ALA A 282 35.35 12.50 5.86
C ALA A 282 36.33 12.11 6.95
N LEU A 283 36.75 10.85 6.99
CA LEU A 283 37.58 10.26 8.03
C LEU A 283 38.88 9.69 7.44
N ASP A 284 40.00 10.06 8.00
CA ASP A 284 41.27 9.37 7.74
C ASP A 284 41.39 8.12 8.65
N PRO A 285 41.34 6.92 8.07
CA PRO A 285 41.34 5.69 8.84
C PRO A 285 42.65 5.46 9.64
N ARG A 286 43.75 6.09 9.24
CA ARG A 286 45.06 5.91 9.90
C ARG A 286 45.14 6.75 11.17
N SER A 287 44.86 8.03 11.07
CA SER A 287 44.98 8.97 12.20
C SER A 287 43.73 9.05 13.07
N GLY A 288 42.54 8.74 12.51
CA GLY A 288 41.23 8.98 13.12
C GLY A 288 40.81 10.45 13.09
N ALA A 289 41.55 11.29 12.38
CA ALA A 289 41.15 12.67 12.14
C ALA A 289 40.12 12.74 11.02
N GLY A 290 39.19 13.66 11.13
CA GLY A 290 38.15 13.84 10.11
C GLY A 290 37.49 15.19 10.17
N SER A 291 36.57 15.43 9.28
CA SER A 291 35.72 16.62 9.23
C SER A 291 34.28 16.25 8.88
N ILE A 292 33.35 17.00 9.43
CA ILE A 292 31.91 16.80 9.35
C ILE A 292 31.31 17.99 8.62
N VAL A 293 30.39 17.73 7.71
CA VAL A 293 29.55 18.75 7.07
C VAL A 293 28.11 18.31 7.16
N GLY A 294 27.23 19.14 7.74
CA GLY A 294 25.81 18.87 7.89
C GLY A 294 24.93 19.92 7.20
N ALA A 295 23.87 19.47 6.56
CA ALA A 295 22.87 20.26 5.84
C ALA A 295 21.46 19.93 6.34
N GLY A 296 21.00 20.62 7.39
CA GLY A 296 19.66 20.45 7.97
C GLY A 296 19.35 19.08 8.57
N HIS A 297 20.36 18.21 8.69
CA HIS A 297 20.21 16.84 9.16
C HIS A 297 20.31 16.76 10.69
N PRO A 298 19.69 15.73 11.34
CA PRO A 298 19.90 15.46 12.74
C PRO A 298 21.38 15.46 13.13
N PRO A 299 21.72 15.87 14.36
CA PRO A 299 23.13 16.03 14.79
C PRO A 299 23.85 14.67 14.80
N LEU A 300 25.09 14.67 14.32
CA LEU A 300 25.98 13.52 14.51
C LEU A 300 26.29 13.37 15.99
N LEU A 301 26.22 12.15 16.51
CA LEU A 301 26.57 11.83 17.86
C LEU A 301 27.94 11.16 17.91
N VAL A 302 28.84 11.70 18.75
CA VAL A 302 30.14 11.09 19.04
C VAL A 302 30.12 10.59 20.47
N ALA A 303 30.46 9.33 20.69
CA ALA A 303 30.69 8.80 22.02
C ALA A 303 32.18 8.48 22.20
N ARG A 304 32.76 9.03 23.25
CA ARG A 304 34.14 8.82 23.63
C ARG A 304 34.29 7.60 24.54
N HIS A 305 35.41 6.93 24.45
CA HIS A 305 35.68 5.75 25.29
C HIS A 305 35.71 6.07 26.82
N ASN A 306 35.89 7.34 27.18
CA ASN A 306 35.89 7.82 28.58
C ASN A 306 34.49 8.13 29.14
N GLY A 307 33.43 7.97 28.32
CA GLY A 307 32.07 8.23 28.72
C GLY A 307 31.49 9.59 28.33
N GLU A 308 32.31 10.44 27.77
CA GLU A 308 31.85 11.73 27.25
C GLU A 308 31.11 11.57 25.95
N THR A 309 30.19 12.47 25.70
CA THR A 309 29.38 12.49 24.47
C THR A 309 29.31 13.87 23.88
N GLU A 310 29.39 13.94 22.59
CA GLU A 310 29.38 15.19 21.83
C GLU A 310 28.28 15.09 20.75
N SER A 311 27.52 16.17 20.59
CA SER A 311 26.47 16.31 19.56
C SER A 311 26.89 17.42 18.61
N ILE A 312 27.11 17.07 17.34
CA ILE A 312 27.57 18.01 16.31
C ILE A 312 26.41 18.29 15.34
N ALA A 313 25.85 19.50 15.46
CA ALA A 313 24.70 19.93 14.69
C ALA A 313 25.05 20.31 13.23
N SER A 314 24.09 20.23 12.34
CA SER A 314 24.17 20.82 11.00
C SER A 314 24.29 22.34 11.10
N THR A 315 25.21 22.92 10.32
CA THR A 315 25.47 24.38 10.26
C THR A 315 24.86 25.03 9.01
N SER A 316 24.37 24.25 8.08
CA SER A 316 23.81 24.71 6.79
C SER A 316 22.35 24.27 6.64
N PRO A 317 21.54 24.99 5.85
CA PRO A 317 20.17 24.57 5.55
C PRO A 317 20.16 23.27 4.73
N PRO A 318 19.01 22.56 4.67
CA PRO A 318 18.85 21.38 3.82
C PRO A 318 19.27 21.63 2.36
N LEU A 319 19.82 20.60 1.73
CA LEU A 319 20.24 20.64 0.33
C LEU A 319 19.06 20.90 -0.60
N GLY A 320 19.23 21.77 -1.56
CA GLY A 320 18.21 22.17 -2.52
C GLY A 320 17.25 23.28 -2.04
N LEU A 321 17.20 23.57 -0.73
CA LEU A 321 16.26 24.52 -0.15
C LEU A 321 16.64 25.98 -0.44
N VAL A 322 17.89 26.34 -0.20
CA VAL A 322 18.40 27.72 -0.31
C VAL A 322 19.47 27.78 -1.38
N ALA A 323 19.35 28.73 -2.32
CA ALA A 323 20.36 28.91 -3.36
C ALA A 323 21.65 29.50 -2.78
N GLY A 324 22.79 28.92 -3.17
CA GLY A 324 24.10 29.44 -2.76
C GLY A 324 24.41 29.22 -1.27
N SER A 325 23.86 28.17 -0.68
CA SER A 325 24.17 27.77 0.71
C SER A 325 25.68 27.65 0.92
N SER A 326 26.16 28.17 2.06
CA SER A 326 27.52 27.97 2.51
C SER A 326 27.61 26.72 3.38
N PHE A 327 28.64 25.93 3.17
CA PHE A 327 28.95 24.74 3.96
C PHE A 327 30.27 24.93 4.68
N SER A 328 30.33 24.54 5.93
CA SER A 328 31.55 24.63 6.78
C SER A 328 31.87 23.26 7.38
N GLU A 329 33.14 22.99 7.51
CA GLU A 329 33.65 21.76 8.15
C GLU A 329 33.79 21.94 9.65
N THR A 330 33.29 21.00 10.42
CA THR A 330 33.58 20.88 11.85
C THR A 330 34.59 19.74 12.00
N PRO A 331 35.80 20.03 12.58
CA PRO A 331 36.80 19.00 12.76
C PRO A 331 36.38 18.00 13.86
N VAL A 332 36.70 16.73 13.64
CA VAL A 332 36.49 15.65 14.59
C VAL A 332 37.74 14.78 14.66
N ARG A 333 38.03 14.21 15.83
CA ARG A 333 39.08 13.22 15.99
C ARG A 333 38.55 12.06 16.83
N LEU A 334 38.66 10.86 16.30
CA LEU A 334 38.30 9.64 17.00
C LEU A 334 39.53 8.95 17.52
N SER A 335 39.58 8.75 18.82
CA SER A 335 40.60 7.95 19.52
C SER A 335 40.16 6.47 19.53
N SER A 336 41.09 5.58 19.94
CA SER A 336 40.79 4.17 20.12
C SER A 336 39.64 3.98 21.11
N GLY A 337 38.61 3.23 20.72
CA GLY A 337 37.40 3.01 21.49
C GLY A 337 36.25 4.00 21.22
N ASP A 338 36.54 5.15 20.61
CA ASP A 338 35.52 6.15 20.24
C ASP A 338 34.69 5.66 19.08
N LEU A 339 33.46 6.19 18.97
CA LEU A 339 32.59 5.94 17.84
C LEU A 339 31.77 7.19 17.50
N PHE A 340 31.22 7.21 16.26
CA PHE A 340 30.16 8.12 15.91
C PHE A 340 28.94 7.38 15.36
N LEU A 341 27.77 8.02 15.47
CA LEU A 341 26.48 7.59 14.92
C LEU A 341 25.92 8.68 14.01
N LEU A 342 25.66 8.33 12.75
CA LEU A 342 24.80 9.04 11.83
C LEU A 342 23.43 8.35 11.83
N TYR A 343 22.33 9.12 11.81
CA TYR A 343 20.97 8.57 11.90
C TYR A 343 19.93 9.54 11.35
N THR A 344 18.83 9.01 10.89
CA THR A 344 17.64 9.76 10.48
C THR A 344 16.65 9.90 11.63
N ASP A 345 15.70 10.81 11.53
CA ASP A 345 14.75 11.15 12.60
C ASP A 345 13.78 10.02 12.94
N GLY A 346 13.51 9.09 12.02
CA GLY A 346 12.74 7.89 12.28
C GLY A 346 13.31 6.99 13.39
N LEU A 347 14.59 7.13 13.72
CA LEU A 347 15.19 6.40 14.84
C LEU A 347 14.65 6.88 16.20
N TYR A 348 14.24 8.14 16.31
CA TYR A 348 13.81 8.77 17.56
C TYR A 348 12.34 9.20 17.56
N GLY A 349 11.63 8.98 16.45
CA GLY A 349 10.28 9.47 16.20
C GLY A 349 10.24 10.98 15.92
N ALA A 350 9.38 11.40 15.01
CA ALA A 350 9.01 12.80 14.86
C ALA A 350 8.39 13.25 16.20
N GLY A 351 9.00 14.24 16.82
CA GLY A 351 8.62 14.67 18.17
C GLY A 351 7.17 15.09 18.27
N ASP A 352 6.30 14.18 18.67
CA ASP A 352 5.00 14.49 19.22
C ASP A 352 5.20 14.88 20.69
N THR A 353 4.35 15.78 21.21
CA THR A 353 4.45 16.38 22.54
C THR A 353 4.48 15.37 23.68
N ASP A 354 4.01 14.16 23.43
CA ASP A 354 3.88 13.09 24.43
C ASP A 354 5.02 12.06 24.44
N HIS A 355 5.94 12.09 23.44
CA HIS A 355 7.09 11.19 23.39
C HIS A 355 8.38 11.99 23.25
N PRO A 356 9.18 12.10 24.32
CA PRO A 356 10.45 12.83 24.25
C PRO A 356 11.38 12.11 23.27
N ARG A 357 11.89 12.85 22.27
CA ARG A 357 13.01 12.41 21.44
C ARG A 357 14.07 11.83 22.38
N LEU A 358 14.59 10.65 22.07
CA LEU A 358 15.74 10.11 22.79
C LEU A 358 16.83 11.19 22.80
N ALA A 359 17.01 11.79 23.95
CA ALA A 359 18.02 12.86 24.08
C ALA A 359 19.39 12.30 23.68
N PRO A 360 20.23 13.03 22.94
CA PRO A 360 21.56 12.58 22.56
C PRO A 360 22.37 11.98 23.73
N ALA A 361 22.16 12.49 24.93
CA ALA A 361 22.76 11.97 26.17
C ALA A 361 22.27 10.55 26.54
N MET A 362 21.04 10.15 26.19
CA MET A 362 20.55 8.80 26.44
C MET A 362 21.17 7.79 25.49
N VAL A 363 21.28 8.15 24.21
CA VAL A 363 21.94 7.31 23.19
C VAL A 363 23.41 7.10 23.59
N ALA A 364 24.05 8.13 24.01
CA ALA A 364 25.43 8.09 24.44
C ALA A 364 25.63 7.24 25.70
N LYS A 365 24.71 7.31 26.67
CA LYS A 365 24.72 6.45 27.85
C LYS A 365 24.53 4.97 27.48
N GLN A 366 23.72 4.68 26.52
CA GLN A 366 23.54 3.32 26.00
C GLN A 366 24.76 2.81 25.24
N LEU A 367 25.44 3.69 24.47
CA LEU A 367 26.72 3.43 23.82
C LEU A 367 27.78 2.86 24.79
N LEU A 368 27.79 3.35 26.00
CA LEU A 368 28.77 2.97 27.03
C LEU A 368 28.34 1.73 27.82
N ALA A 369 27.02 1.47 27.90
CA ALA A 369 26.46 0.34 28.66
C ALA A 369 26.58 -0.99 27.94
N VAL A 370 26.78 -1.01 26.61
CA VAL A 370 26.85 -2.23 25.81
C VAL A 370 28.31 -2.56 25.47
N PRO A 371 28.97 -3.48 26.19
CA PRO A 371 30.26 -3.99 25.79
C PRO A 371 30.06 -4.82 24.50
N GLY A 372 30.68 -4.39 23.42
CA GLY A 372 30.57 -5.14 22.15
C GLY A 372 31.10 -4.39 20.94
N ASN A 373 30.78 -4.92 19.79
CA ASN A 373 31.17 -4.34 18.51
C ASN A 373 30.07 -3.35 18.00
N ALA A 374 30.36 -2.63 16.93
CA ALA A 374 29.44 -1.67 16.32
C ALA A 374 28.06 -2.27 15.97
N GLN A 375 28.02 -3.55 15.56
CA GLN A 375 26.79 -4.25 15.23
C GLN A 375 25.91 -4.52 16.45
N SER A 376 26.52 -4.96 17.57
CA SER A 376 25.79 -5.21 18.83
C SER A 376 25.19 -3.92 19.37
N PHE A 377 25.93 -2.83 19.28
CA PHE A 377 25.45 -1.51 19.68
C PHE A 377 24.24 -1.08 18.84
N LEU A 378 24.35 -1.17 17.52
CA LEU A 378 23.24 -0.80 16.61
C LEU A 378 21.99 -1.63 16.89
N GLN A 379 22.13 -2.94 17.12
CA GLN A 379 21.02 -3.81 17.47
C GLN A 379 20.34 -3.43 18.79
N HIS A 380 21.10 -3.02 19.79
CA HIS A 380 20.56 -2.58 21.08
C HIS A 380 19.75 -1.29 20.91
N LEU A 381 20.32 -0.31 20.21
CA LEU A 381 19.66 0.96 19.91
C LEU A 381 18.32 0.77 19.20
N LEU A 382 18.24 -0.16 18.23
CA LEU A 382 17.03 -0.45 17.50
C LEU A 382 15.96 -1.16 18.34
N ARG A 383 16.37 -1.99 19.32
CA ARG A 383 15.43 -2.63 20.26
C ARG A 383 14.80 -1.61 21.19
N ASP A 384 15.56 -0.67 21.69
CA ASP A 384 15.09 0.37 22.60
C ASP A 384 14.15 1.35 21.89
N SER A 385 14.45 1.71 20.64
CA SER A 385 13.57 2.49 19.78
C SER A 385 12.23 1.78 19.55
N ALA A 386 12.24 0.48 19.29
CA ALA A 386 11.03 -0.32 19.09
C ALA A 386 10.20 -0.49 20.38
N SER A 387 10.83 -0.54 21.55
CA SER A 387 10.17 -0.71 22.85
C SER A 387 9.49 0.59 23.34
N SER A 388 9.92 1.73 22.83
CA SER A 388 9.38 3.05 23.17
C SER A 388 8.17 3.44 22.29
N SER A 389 7.90 2.68 21.21
CA SER A 389 6.78 2.96 20.30
C SER A 389 5.53 2.18 20.72
N THR A 390 4.42 2.87 20.90
CA THR A 390 3.08 2.27 21.15
C THR A 390 2.45 1.70 19.89
N THR A 391 3.03 1.95 18.70
CA THR A 391 2.55 1.46 17.42
C THR A 391 3.51 0.39 16.86
N PRO A 392 2.98 -0.71 16.25
CA PRO A 392 3.81 -1.77 15.67
C PRO A 392 4.57 -1.35 14.40
N VAL A 393 4.23 -0.21 13.81
CA VAL A 393 4.87 0.35 12.61
C VAL A 393 5.61 1.63 13.01
N PRO A 394 6.90 1.79 12.67
CA PRO A 394 7.62 3.03 12.93
C PRO A 394 6.94 4.20 12.19
N PRO A 395 6.94 5.40 12.77
CA PRO A 395 6.28 6.57 12.17
C PRO A 395 7.02 7.09 10.94
N ASP A 396 8.31 6.79 10.77
CA ASP A 396 9.15 7.23 9.66
C ASP A 396 10.19 6.17 9.28
N ASP A 397 10.85 6.36 8.13
CA ASP A 397 11.97 5.55 7.67
C ASP A 397 13.12 5.61 8.67
N ILE A 398 13.86 4.54 8.81
CA ILE A 398 15.00 4.47 9.73
C ILE A 398 16.27 4.13 8.96
N ALA A 399 17.22 5.03 8.97
CA ALA A 399 18.60 4.76 8.57
C ALA A 399 19.56 5.10 9.72
N ALA A 400 20.55 4.25 9.93
CA ALA A 400 21.58 4.47 10.93
C ALA A 400 22.92 3.87 10.49
N LEU A 401 24.00 4.58 10.79
CA LEU A 401 25.38 4.19 10.47
C LEU A 401 26.28 4.45 11.66
N VAL A 402 26.89 3.40 12.20
CA VAL A 402 27.83 3.44 13.32
C VAL A 402 29.23 3.16 12.79
N VAL A 403 30.21 4.02 13.16
CA VAL A 403 31.63 3.83 12.86
C VAL A 403 32.41 3.91 14.16
N ARG A 404 33.08 2.82 14.52
CA ARG A 404 33.85 2.70 15.77
C ARG A 404 35.33 2.45 15.50
N ARG A 405 36.19 3.13 16.17
CA ARG A 405 37.63 2.85 16.18
C ARG A 405 37.92 1.76 17.20
N CYS A 406 38.46 0.62 16.73
CA CYS A 406 38.78 -0.50 17.62
C CYS A 406 39.89 -0.10 18.66
N THR A 407 39.79 -0.67 19.84
CA THR A 407 40.92 -0.70 20.76
C THR A 407 41.94 -1.67 20.22
N GLY A 408 43.09 -1.21 19.77
CA GLY A 408 44.17 -2.06 19.29
C GLY A 408 44.45 -3.16 20.31
N LYS A 409 44.26 -4.42 19.94
CA LYS A 409 45.04 -5.49 20.58
C LYS A 409 46.43 -5.41 19.92
N ASN A 410 47.44 -5.03 20.70
CA ASN A 410 48.83 -5.26 20.36
C ASN A 410 49.05 -6.72 20.02
#